data_281737b4db440e09e511b63183a09e05
#
_entry.id   281737b4db440e09e511b63183a09e05
#
_cell.length_a   1.000
_cell.length_b   1.000
_cell.length_c   1.000
_cell.angle_alpha   90.00
_cell.angle_beta   90.00
_cell.angle_gamma   90.00
#
_symmetry.space_group_name_H-M   'P 1'
#
loop_
_entity.id
_entity.type
_entity.pdbx_description
1 polymer ?
#
loop_
_entity_poly.entity_id
_entity_poly.type
_entity_poly.pdbx_seq_one_letter_code
_entity_poly.pdbx_strand_id
1 'polypeptide(L)'
;MNLVNLTINNKSVSVPKGSTILDAAKKLNIKIPTLCHLNMSEVNIVNQCSSCRVCMVSVGKGLVPACGTLAKEGMNVQTNTKEAINARKRVVELLLSDHPQDCLICDKNGNCELQSIAANLGIREIRFKGEQSFAKTDTSTKSIIKNYDKCILCRRCETMCNDIQTVGVLSGVNRGFNTKVDTFFNTNLCDTECTFCGQCISVCPTGALTEVNNIPLVWDALHQNEKTVVVQVAPSVRVAIGEEFGLEAGTISTGKMVAALKSLGFKYVFDTNFGADLTIMEEAAEFINRFKENKNLPILTSCCPAWINFIEKNYPEHLNLTSTCKSPQGMFGAIAKNYLAPKVLNIEPKNMYVVSVMPCVAKKYECSRNELGQDNIPDVDISITTRELAKMIKEAGIDLANLDEEPFDSPLGESTGAADIFGTTGGVLEAALRTAYEWITNKELKDVNFSLVRGFEGIKEASIDVDGTIVNVCVVSTLGNARKIMDEVISGKSKYHIIEVMACPGGCVAGGWQPYHHGDYDIIKKRAQGLYNIDESKKLRKSHENPSIITLYNEFLDKPCSNIAHKYLHTHYFNKSKIYKNEESLTTNE
;
A
#
# COMPACT_ATOMS: atom_id res chain seq x y z
N MET A 1 33.06 3.22 -15.54
CA MET A 1 31.77 3.65 -16.15
C MET A 1 32.06 4.75 -17.15
N ASN A 2 31.55 4.67 -18.39
CA ASN A 2 31.68 5.76 -19.36
C ASN A 2 30.80 6.93 -18.91
N LEU A 3 31.44 8.04 -18.53
CA LEU A 3 30.75 9.28 -18.15
C LEU A 3 30.53 10.16 -19.37
N VAL A 4 29.50 10.95 -19.33
CA VAL A 4 29.15 11.98 -20.33
C VAL A 4 29.14 13.32 -19.61
N ASN A 5 29.85 14.32 -20.15
CA ASN A 5 29.97 15.65 -19.61
C ASN A 5 29.09 16.62 -20.40
N LEU A 6 28.29 17.40 -19.69
CA LEU A 6 27.41 18.41 -20.27
C LEU A 6 27.31 19.62 -19.36
N THR A 7 26.73 20.70 -19.86
CA THR A 7 26.41 21.88 -19.06
C THR A 7 24.89 22.09 -18.99
N ILE A 8 24.40 22.45 -17.80
CA ILE A 8 23.00 22.87 -17.58
C ILE A 8 23.00 24.21 -16.88
N ASN A 9 22.39 25.23 -17.50
CA ASN A 9 22.41 26.62 -17.00
C ASN A 9 23.84 27.07 -16.65
N ASN A 10 24.80 26.78 -17.51
CA ASN A 10 26.23 27.08 -17.38
C ASN A 10 26.96 26.36 -16.23
N LYS A 11 26.33 25.36 -15.60
CA LYS A 11 26.96 24.48 -14.59
C LYS A 11 27.34 23.15 -15.23
N SER A 12 28.61 22.76 -15.09
CA SER A 12 29.10 21.48 -15.60
C SER A 12 28.61 20.31 -14.72
N VAL A 13 28.26 19.21 -15.36
CA VAL A 13 27.85 17.97 -14.69
C VAL A 13 28.32 16.76 -15.51
N SER A 14 28.73 15.70 -14.80
CA SER A 14 29.09 14.40 -15.39
C SER A 14 28.06 13.37 -14.93
N VAL A 15 27.50 12.62 -15.88
CA VAL A 15 26.51 11.54 -15.64
C VAL A 15 26.90 10.27 -16.36
N PRO A 16 26.49 9.10 -15.91
CA PRO A 16 26.67 7.85 -16.64
C PRO A 16 26.08 7.92 -18.06
N LYS A 17 26.73 7.28 -19.02
CA LYS A 17 26.19 7.15 -20.38
C LYS A 17 24.83 6.45 -20.33
N GLY A 18 23.83 7.02 -20.98
CA GLY A 18 22.44 6.55 -20.95
C GLY A 18 21.53 7.35 -20.02
N SER A 19 22.10 8.22 -19.15
CA SER A 19 21.30 9.15 -18.33
C SER A 19 20.57 10.18 -19.20
N THR A 20 19.42 10.64 -18.73
CA THR A 20 18.64 11.71 -19.38
C THR A 20 19.13 13.10 -18.96
N ILE A 21 18.68 14.13 -19.66
CA ILE A 21 18.89 15.53 -19.24
C ILE A 21 18.24 15.76 -17.87
N LEU A 22 17.12 15.13 -17.57
CA LEU A 22 16.44 15.24 -16.30
C LEU A 22 17.29 14.69 -15.14
N ASP A 23 17.93 13.52 -15.34
CA ASP A 23 18.85 12.93 -14.35
C ASP A 23 20.04 13.83 -14.08
N ALA A 24 20.61 14.40 -15.15
CA ALA A 24 21.72 15.35 -15.03
C ALA A 24 21.31 16.63 -14.28
N ALA A 25 20.10 17.15 -14.53
CA ALA A 25 19.56 18.31 -13.81
C ALA A 25 19.34 18.03 -12.32
N LYS A 26 18.81 16.84 -12.00
CA LYS A 26 18.62 16.38 -10.60
C LYS A 26 19.94 16.38 -9.84
N LYS A 27 21.04 15.93 -10.46
CA LYS A 27 22.38 15.92 -9.85
C LYS A 27 22.91 17.33 -9.53
N LEU A 28 22.44 18.33 -10.26
CA LEU A 28 22.76 19.75 -9.99
C LEU A 28 21.76 20.47 -9.09
N ASN A 29 20.77 19.75 -8.51
CA ASN A 29 19.64 20.32 -7.77
C ASN A 29 18.81 21.31 -8.60
N ILE A 30 18.75 21.10 -9.94
CA ILE A 30 17.92 21.90 -10.84
C ILE A 30 16.58 21.17 -11.04
N LYS A 31 15.50 21.78 -10.56
CA LYS A 31 14.15 21.20 -10.61
C LYS A 31 13.49 21.49 -11.96
N ILE A 32 13.32 20.46 -12.79
CA ILE A 32 12.56 20.52 -14.04
C ILE A 32 11.20 19.86 -13.79
N PRO A 33 10.05 20.56 -14.05
CA PRO A 33 8.74 20.00 -13.78
C PRO A 33 8.43 18.81 -14.70
N THR A 34 7.77 17.80 -14.15
CA THR A 34 7.33 16.59 -14.88
C THR A 34 5.93 16.18 -14.44
N LEU A 35 5.15 15.56 -15.33
CA LEU A 35 3.85 14.96 -15.00
C LEU A 35 3.75 13.50 -15.45
N CYS A 36 4.22 13.14 -16.64
CA CYS A 36 4.19 11.74 -17.07
C CYS A 36 5.41 10.93 -16.59
N HIS A 37 6.54 11.59 -16.35
CA HIS A 37 7.74 10.91 -15.90
C HIS A 37 7.63 10.46 -14.44
N LEU A 38 7.98 9.21 -14.18
CA LEU A 38 8.15 8.62 -12.86
C LEU A 38 9.41 7.77 -12.91
N ASN A 39 10.31 7.92 -11.96
CA ASN A 39 11.51 7.10 -11.86
C ASN A 39 11.76 6.73 -10.40
N MET A 40 11.41 5.50 -10.05
CA MET A 40 11.79 4.80 -8.84
C MET A 40 12.55 3.53 -9.26
N SER A 41 13.68 3.74 -9.94
CA SER A 41 14.49 2.66 -10.53
C SER A 41 15.03 1.66 -9.50
N GLU A 42 15.15 2.06 -8.24
CA GLU A 42 15.55 1.19 -7.14
C GLU A 42 14.61 0.00 -6.94
N VAL A 43 13.35 0.16 -7.32
CA VAL A 43 12.30 -0.88 -7.27
C VAL A 43 11.74 -1.20 -8.66
N ASN A 44 12.51 -0.88 -9.71
CA ASN A 44 12.18 -1.13 -11.11
C ASN A 44 10.88 -0.47 -11.61
N ILE A 45 10.45 0.62 -10.97
CA ILE A 45 9.27 1.38 -11.39
C ILE A 45 9.71 2.59 -12.20
N VAL A 46 9.57 2.52 -13.52
CA VAL A 46 9.95 3.59 -14.43
C VAL A 46 8.86 3.84 -15.45
N ASN A 47 8.38 5.09 -15.54
CA ASN A 47 7.47 5.55 -16.58
C ASN A 47 8.11 6.71 -17.36
N GLN A 48 8.51 6.47 -18.60
CA GLN A 48 9.22 7.42 -19.48
C GLN A 48 8.47 7.68 -20.79
N CYS A 49 7.18 7.95 -20.73
CA CYS A 49 6.37 8.13 -21.94
C CYS A 49 6.72 9.38 -22.76
N SER A 50 7.37 10.39 -22.17
CA SER A 50 7.63 11.72 -22.79
C SER A 50 6.39 12.37 -23.41
N SER A 51 5.18 12.01 -22.93
CA SER A 51 3.90 12.39 -23.54
C SER A 51 3.43 13.79 -23.13
N CYS A 52 3.61 14.18 -21.86
CA CYS A 52 3.05 15.43 -21.35
C CYS A 52 3.78 16.70 -21.78
N ARG A 53 5.03 16.62 -22.21
CA ARG A 53 5.87 17.76 -22.66
C ARG A 53 6.04 18.90 -21.64
N VAL A 54 5.73 18.67 -20.37
CA VAL A 54 5.90 19.69 -19.31
C VAL A 54 7.38 19.92 -18.97
N CYS A 55 8.26 18.98 -19.27
CA CYS A 55 9.70 19.05 -18.97
C CYS A 55 10.57 19.65 -20.07
N MET A 56 10.00 20.51 -20.94
CA MET A 56 10.74 21.11 -22.07
C MET A 56 11.94 21.96 -21.62
N VAL A 57 13.08 21.77 -22.27
CA VAL A 57 14.32 22.54 -22.10
C VAL A 57 14.90 22.93 -23.44
N SER A 58 15.74 23.96 -23.48
CA SER A 58 16.44 24.38 -24.70
C SER A 58 17.77 23.65 -24.84
N VAL A 59 18.05 23.11 -26.03
CA VAL A 59 19.34 22.54 -26.42
C VAL A 59 19.73 23.14 -27.77
N GLY A 60 20.74 23.99 -27.79
CA GLY A 60 21.07 24.78 -28.96
C GLY A 60 19.89 25.70 -29.35
N LYS A 61 19.40 25.56 -30.59
CA LYS A 61 18.24 26.33 -31.10
C LYS A 61 16.91 25.59 -30.95
N GLY A 62 16.89 24.39 -30.34
CA GLY A 62 15.71 23.55 -30.28
C GLY A 62 15.18 23.35 -28.86
N LEU A 63 13.92 22.94 -28.76
CA LEU A 63 13.28 22.51 -27.51
C LEU A 63 13.14 20.99 -27.49
N VAL A 64 13.57 20.38 -26.38
CA VAL A 64 13.49 18.92 -26.19
C VAL A 64 12.90 18.57 -24.83
N PRO A 65 12.23 17.39 -24.68
CA PRO A 65 11.75 16.93 -23.38
C PRO A 65 12.92 16.36 -22.55
N ALA A 66 13.20 16.94 -21.40
CA ALA A 66 14.33 16.55 -20.56
C ALA A 66 14.24 15.10 -20.06
N CYS A 67 13.03 14.58 -19.82
CA CYS A 67 12.82 13.24 -19.28
C CYS A 67 13.09 12.10 -20.27
N GLY A 68 13.04 12.37 -21.58
CA GLY A 68 13.26 11.36 -22.62
C GLY A 68 14.47 11.63 -23.53
N THR A 69 15.17 12.75 -23.32
CA THR A 69 16.36 13.08 -24.12
C THR A 69 17.61 12.67 -23.39
N LEU A 70 18.40 11.78 -24.02
CA LEU A 70 19.66 11.31 -23.46
C LEU A 70 20.71 12.44 -23.43
N ALA A 71 21.44 12.52 -22.34
CA ALA A 71 22.60 13.40 -22.21
C ALA A 71 23.71 12.98 -23.18
N LYS A 72 24.32 13.95 -23.86
CA LYS A 72 25.42 13.74 -24.82
C LYS A 72 26.61 14.61 -24.42
N GLU A 73 27.81 14.13 -24.79
CA GLU A 73 29.07 14.85 -24.53
C GLU A 73 29.05 16.25 -25.16
N GLY A 74 29.46 17.25 -24.37
CA GLY A 74 29.49 18.65 -24.77
C GLY A 74 28.11 19.33 -24.93
N MET A 75 27.02 18.66 -24.56
CA MET A 75 25.66 19.23 -24.68
C MET A 75 25.52 20.46 -23.77
N ASN A 76 24.96 21.55 -24.30
CA ASN A 76 24.61 22.75 -23.54
C ASN A 76 23.09 22.85 -23.43
N VAL A 77 22.59 22.71 -22.21
CA VAL A 77 21.17 22.72 -21.86
C VAL A 77 20.83 23.98 -21.08
N GLN A 78 19.74 24.64 -21.45
CA GLN A 78 19.21 25.79 -20.71
C GLN A 78 17.77 25.49 -20.28
N THR A 79 17.50 25.58 -18.99
CA THR A 79 16.18 25.29 -18.43
C THR A 79 15.33 26.54 -18.24
N ASN A 80 15.94 27.71 -18.31
CA ASN A 80 15.37 29.02 -17.95
C ASN A 80 15.27 30.00 -19.12
N THR A 81 15.39 29.54 -20.37
CA THR A 81 15.16 30.41 -21.53
C THR A 81 13.68 30.78 -21.64
N LYS A 82 13.39 31.95 -22.24
CA LYS A 82 12.03 32.42 -22.49
C LYS A 82 11.21 31.37 -23.29
N GLU A 83 11.84 30.74 -24.26
CA GLU A 83 11.24 29.70 -25.12
C GLU A 83 10.85 28.46 -24.30
N ALA A 84 11.75 27.96 -23.45
CA ALA A 84 11.49 26.79 -22.60
C ALA A 84 10.39 27.07 -21.56
N ILE A 85 10.43 28.23 -20.92
CA ILE A 85 9.40 28.65 -19.96
C ILE A 85 8.04 28.79 -20.63
N ASN A 86 8.00 29.47 -21.78
CA ASN A 86 6.76 29.66 -22.55
C ASN A 86 6.19 28.33 -23.06
N ALA A 87 7.03 27.42 -23.52
CA ALA A 87 6.61 26.08 -23.93
C ALA A 87 5.93 25.33 -22.78
N ARG A 88 6.52 25.32 -21.60
CA ARG A 88 5.94 24.72 -20.39
C ARG A 88 4.60 25.34 -20.02
N LYS A 89 4.53 26.69 -19.99
CA LYS A 89 3.27 27.40 -19.70
C LYS A 89 2.15 27.01 -20.67
N ARG A 90 2.42 27.03 -21.97
CA ARG A 90 1.43 26.66 -23.00
C ARG A 90 0.95 25.23 -22.86
N VAL A 91 1.86 24.29 -22.60
CA VAL A 91 1.50 22.88 -22.39
C VAL A 91 0.63 22.71 -21.16
N VAL A 92 0.99 23.36 -20.04
CA VAL A 92 0.18 23.25 -18.81
C VAL A 92 -1.18 23.96 -18.97
N GLU A 93 -1.25 25.10 -19.67
CA GLU A 93 -2.53 25.74 -20.00
C GLU A 93 -3.42 24.84 -20.87
N LEU A 94 -2.86 24.11 -21.85
CA LEU A 94 -3.59 23.13 -22.65
C LEU A 94 -4.10 21.96 -21.80
N LEU A 95 -3.31 21.45 -20.87
CA LEU A 95 -3.78 20.44 -19.93
C LEU A 95 -4.90 20.95 -19.03
N LEU A 96 -4.80 22.20 -18.57
CA LEU A 96 -5.83 22.83 -17.74
C LEU A 96 -7.10 23.16 -18.52
N SER A 97 -7.02 23.43 -19.85
CA SER A 97 -8.19 23.71 -20.67
C SER A 97 -9.13 22.52 -20.84
N ASP A 98 -8.62 21.31 -20.72
CA ASP A 98 -9.39 20.04 -20.74
C ASP A 98 -9.60 19.46 -19.33
N HIS A 99 -9.18 20.16 -18.27
CA HIS A 99 -9.26 19.68 -16.89
C HIS A 99 -10.33 20.47 -16.11
N PRO A 100 -11.17 19.81 -15.26
CA PRO A 100 -12.13 20.52 -14.42
C PRO A 100 -11.45 21.55 -13.51
N GLN A 101 -12.09 22.71 -13.37
CA GLN A 101 -11.58 23.83 -12.55
C GLN A 101 -12.11 23.76 -11.10
N ASP A 102 -12.42 22.58 -10.61
CA ASP A 102 -13.04 22.27 -9.32
C ASP A 102 -12.01 21.98 -8.19
N CYS A 103 -10.84 22.59 -8.25
CA CYS A 103 -9.74 22.28 -7.34
C CYS A 103 -10.11 22.33 -5.86
N LEU A 104 -10.96 23.26 -5.43
CA LEU A 104 -11.32 23.44 -4.02
C LEU A 104 -12.14 22.27 -3.44
N ILE A 105 -12.89 21.56 -4.29
CA ILE A 105 -13.69 20.39 -3.91
C ILE A 105 -13.06 19.07 -4.38
N CYS A 106 -11.85 19.13 -4.94
CA CYS A 106 -11.15 17.96 -5.43
C CYS A 106 -10.41 17.24 -4.30
N ASP A 107 -10.55 15.91 -4.18
CA ASP A 107 -9.84 15.11 -3.17
C ASP A 107 -8.32 15.22 -3.23
N LYS A 108 -7.77 15.63 -4.38
CA LYS A 108 -6.33 15.82 -4.59
C LYS A 108 -5.87 17.25 -4.28
N ASN A 109 -6.76 18.15 -3.81
CA ASN A 109 -6.40 19.54 -3.51
C ASN A 109 -5.23 19.62 -2.53
N GLY A 110 -4.28 20.52 -2.81
CA GLY A 110 -3.05 20.67 -2.02
C GLY A 110 -1.96 19.61 -2.31
N ASN A 111 -2.31 18.45 -2.90
CA ASN A 111 -1.39 17.35 -3.23
C ASN A 111 -1.37 17.01 -4.74
N CYS A 112 -1.94 17.88 -5.58
CA CYS A 112 -2.02 17.71 -7.03
C CYS A 112 -0.77 18.25 -7.71
N GLU A 113 -0.03 17.38 -8.44
CA GLU A 113 1.18 17.81 -9.17
C GLU A 113 0.86 18.82 -10.27
N LEU A 114 -0.29 18.70 -10.97
CA LEU A 114 -0.72 19.65 -11.99
C LEU A 114 -0.99 21.04 -11.38
N GLN A 115 -1.71 21.09 -10.26
CA GLN A 115 -1.99 22.34 -9.52
C GLN A 115 -0.69 23.03 -9.07
N SER A 116 0.25 22.26 -8.49
CA SER A 116 1.54 22.78 -8.04
C SER A 116 2.38 23.32 -9.19
N ILE A 117 2.42 22.62 -10.33
CA ILE A 117 3.16 23.08 -11.51
C ILE A 117 2.53 24.35 -12.10
N ALA A 118 1.20 24.43 -12.18
CA ALA A 118 0.49 25.61 -12.65
C ALA A 118 0.80 26.84 -11.76
N ALA A 119 0.76 26.65 -10.44
CA ALA A 119 1.11 27.70 -9.48
C ALA A 119 2.58 28.17 -9.63
N ASN A 120 3.53 27.22 -9.73
CA ASN A 120 4.96 27.51 -9.90
C ASN A 120 5.30 28.21 -11.23
N LEU A 121 4.55 27.91 -12.30
CA LEU A 121 4.69 28.60 -13.59
C LEU A 121 3.96 29.95 -13.65
N GLY A 122 3.26 30.32 -12.58
CA GLY A 122 2.51 31.58 -12.50
C GLY A 122 1.33 31.67 -13.47
N ILE A 123 0.69 30.53 -13.77
CA ILE A 123 -0.52 30.49 -14.62
C ILE A 123 -1.68 30.97 -13.76
N ARG A 124 -2.36 32.04 -14.22
CA ARG A 124 -3.52 32.67 -13.55
C ARG A 124 -4.76 32.69 -14.44
N GLU A 125 -4.58 32.43 -15.71
CA GLU A 125 -5.62 32.45 -16.72
C GLU A 125 -5.43 31.32 -17.70
N ILE A 126 -6.51 30.70 -18.12
CA ILE A 126 -6.54 29.70 -19.18
C ILE A 126 -7.04 30.37 -20.45
N ARG A 127 -6.11 30.61 -21.38
CA ARG A 127 -6.38 31.31 -22.65
C ARG A 127 -7.04 30.42 -23.70
N PHE A 128 -6.79 29.11 -23.62
CA PHE A 128 -7.33 28.13 -24.55
C PHE A 128 -8.73 27.71 -24.10
N LYS A 129 -9.71 27.87 -24.99
CA LYS A 129 -11.10 27.43 -24.81
C LYS A 129 -11.43 26.47 -25.94
N GLY A 130 -12.17 25.43 -25.65
CA GLY A 130 -12.54 24.43 -26.62
C GLY A 130 -13.43 23.36 -26.02
N GLU A 131 -13.54 22.26 -26.72
CA GLU A 131 -14.21 21.06 -26.26
C GLU A 131 -13.46 20.44 -25.08
N GLN A 132 -14.20 19.88 -24.14
CA GLN A 132 -13.65 19.18 -22.97
C GLN A 132 -14.00 17.69 -23.03
N SER A 133 -13.09 16.88 -22.53
CA SER A 133 -13.30 15.44 -22.40
C SER A 133 -14.22 15.17 -21.21
N PHE A 134 -15.31 14.45 -21.44
CA PHE A 134 -16.24 14.02 -20.39
C PHE A 134 -16.45 12.51 -20.44
N ALA A 135 -16.43 11.87 -19.27
CA ALA A 135 -16.86 10.50 -19.14
C ALA A 135 -17.42 10.23 -17.75
N LYS A 136 -18.32 9.26 -17.66
CA LYS A 136 -18.93 8.87 -16.38
C LYS A 136 -17.85 8.41 -15.39
N THR A 137 -17.86 8.97 -14.19
CA THR A 137 -17.00 8.53 -13.07
C THR A 137 -17.36 7.10 -12.68
N ASP A 138 -16.35 6.24 -12.55
CA ASP A 138 -16.53 4.89 -12.04
C ASP A 138 -16.42 4.89 -10.51
N THR A 139 -17.53 4.58 -9.85
CA THR A 139 -17.68 4.44 -8.39
C THR A 139 -18.11 3.02 -8.02
N SER A 140 -17.88 2.04 -8.88
CA SER A 140 -18.39 0.69 -8.74
C SER A 140 -17.72 -0.11 -7.63
N THR A 141 -16.52 0.29 -7.18
CA THR A 141 -15.78 -0.44 -6.15
C THR A 141 -15.94 0.18 -4.77
N LYS A 142 -15.71 -0.61 -3.72
CA LYS A 142 -15.64 -0.13 -2.34
C LYS A 142 -14.30 0.53 -1.97
N SER A 143 -13.34 0.53 -2.90
CA SER A 143 -11.95 0.93 -2.63
C SER A 143 -11.49 2.11 -3.48
N ILE A 144 -11.77 2.10 -4.77
CA ILE A 144 -11.18 3.01 -5.76
C ILE A 144 -12.28 3.72 -6.53
N ILE A 145 -12.16 5.05 -6.63
CA ILE A 145 -12.96 5.89 -7.55
C ILE A 145 -12.06 6.29 -8.71
N LYS A 146 -12.61 6.25 -9.92
CA LYS A 146 -11.95 6.73 -11.11
C LYS A 146 -12.77 7.80 -11.80
N ASN A 147 -12.26 9.03 -11.76
CA ASN A 147 -12.84 10.20 -12.44
C ASN A 147 -12.04 10.49 -13.71
N TYR A 148 -12.65 10.25 -14.86
CA TYR A 148 -12.00 10.38 -16.16
C TYR A 148 -11.71 11.84 -16.53
N ASP A 149 -12.57 12.77 -16.12
CA ASP A 149 -12.43 14.19 -16.44
C ASP A 149 -11.15 14.80 -15.87
N LYS A 150 -10.63 14.20 -14.78
CA LYS A 150 -9.39 14.62 -14.13
C LYS A 150 -8.14 13.92 -14.67
N CYS A 151 -8.27 13.09 -15.70
CA CYS A 151 -7.17 12.34 -16.29
C CYS A 151 -6.41 13.17 -17.32
N ILE A 152 -5.09 13.31 -17.12
CA ILE A 152 -4.18 14.02 -18.06
C ILE A 152 -3.42 13.07 -19.00
N LEU A 153 -3.84 11.82 -19.13
CA LEU A 153 -3.24 10.81 -20.01
C LEU A 153 -1.74 10.59 -19.79
N CYS A 154 -1.25 10.73 -18.56
CA CYS A 154 0.16 10.54 -18.22
C CYS A 154 0.61 9.08 -18.22
N ARG A 155 -0.33 8.13 -18.16
CA ARG A 155 -0.13 6.66 -18.19
C ARG A 155 0.70 6.07 -17.05
N ARG A 156 1.01 6.81 -15.98
CA ARG A 156 1.71 6.27 -14.81
C ARG A 156 0.94 5.09 -14.18
N CYS A 157 -0.39 5.21 -14.10
CA CYS A 157 -1.25 4.14 -13.55
C CYS A 157 -1.29 2.90 -14.45
N GLU A 158 -1.19 3.07 -15.76
CA GLU A 158 -1.09 1.98 -16.75
C GLU A 158 0.22 1.21 -16.54
N THR A 159 1.37 1.88 -16.51
CA THR A 159 2.67 1.26 -16.20
C THR A 159 2.62 0.51 -14.86
N MET A 160 2.07 1.14 -13.83
CA MET A 160 1.96 0.49 -12.52
C MET A 160 1.08 -0.77 -12.56
N CYS A 161 -0.06 -0.71 -13.25
CA CYS A 161 -1.02 -1.82 -13.30
C CYS A 161 -0.53 -2.97 -14.19
N ASN A 162 0.10 -2.65 -15.35
CA ASN A 162 0.46 -3.64 -16.35
C ASN A 162 1.87 -4.21 -16.14
N ASP A 163 2.85 -3.32 -15.92
CA ASP A 163 4.26 -3.74 -15.92
C ASP A 163 4.73 -4.17 -14.52
N ILE A 164 4.24 -3.50 -13.48
CA ILE A 164 4.68 -3.73 -12.11
C ILE A 164 3.77 -4.72 -11.37
N GLN A 165 2.46 -4.49 -11.39
CA GLN A 165 1.49 -5.37 -10.74
C GLN A 165 1.00 -6.53 -11.62
N THR A 166 1.21 -6.43 -12.93
CA THR A 166 0.79 -7.44 -13.93
C THR A 166 -0.69 -7.83 -13.84
N VAL A 167 -1.54 -6.90 -13.39
CA VAL A 167 -2.99 -7.09 -13.30
C VAL A 167 -3.68 -6.76 -14.62
N GLY A 168 -3.15 -5.79 -15.37
CA GLY A 168 -3.54 -5.54 -16.75
C GLY A 168 -4.92 -4.89 -16.96
N VAL A 169 -5.46 -4.21 -15.96
CA VAL A 169 -6.82 -3.67 -16.01
C VAL A 169 -6.92 -2.30 -16.66
N LEU A 170 -5.88 -1.47 -16.49
CA LEU A 170 -5.86 -0.09 -17.00
C LEU A 170 -5.04 0.00 -18.27
N SER A 171 -5.61 0.54 -19.34
CA SER A 171 -4.94 0.75 -20.61
C SER A 171 -5.47 1.97 -21.34
N GLY A 172 -4.68 2.51 -22.27
CA GLY A 172 -5.16 3.53 -23.20
C GLY A 172 -6.19 2.94 -24.16
N VAL A 173 -7.43 3.42 -24.08
CA VAL A 173 -8.53 3.00 -24.95
C VAL A 173 -8.97 4.16 -25.84
N ASN A 174 -9.56 3.84 -26.99
CA ASN A 174 -9.94 4.78 -28.03
C ASN A 174 -8.73 5.52 -28.64
N ARG A 175 -8.98 6.54 -29.44
CA ARG A 175 -7.95 7.35 -30.12
C ARG A 175 -8.42 8.78 -30.35
N GLY A 176 -7.48 9.67 -30.67
CA GLY A 176 -7.76 11.08 -30.87
C GLY A 176 -8.24 11.75 -29.59
N PHE A 177 -9.20 12.65 -29.69
CA PHE A 177 -9.75 13.39 -28.56
C PHE A 177 -10.47 12.48 -27.55
N ASN A 178 -11.06 11.38 -28.00
CA ASN A 178 -11.74 10.40 -27.15
C ASN A 178 -10.81 9.42 -26.43
N THR A 179 -9.49 9.60 -26.53
CA THR A 179 -8.53 8.73 -25.81
C THR A 179 -8.70 8.90 -24.30
N LYS A 180 -8.80 7.80 -23.59
CA LYS A 180 -8.78 7.77 -22.12
C LYS A 180 -8.00 6.57 -21.60
N VAL A 181 -7.49 6.65 -20.38
CA VAL A 181 -6.96 5.47 -19.68
C VAL A 181 -8.12 4.83 -18.95
N ASP A 182 -8.50 3.64 -19.38
CA ASP A 182 -9.70 2.95 -18.88
C ASP A 182 -9.53 1.43 -18.88
N THR A 183 -10.53 0.75 -18.38
CA THR A 183 -10.77 -0.68 -18.61
C THR A 183 -11.20 -0.90 -20.07
N PHE A 184 -10.92 -2.06 -20.63
CA PHE A 184 -11.40 -2.39 -21.97
C PHE A 184 -12.93 -2.55 -21.98
N PHE A 185 -13.55 -2.23 -23.11
CA PHE A 185 -15.00 -2.23 -23.33
C PHE A 185 -15.81 -1.36 -22.34
N ASN A 186 -15.19 -0.38 -21.68
CA ASN A 186 -15.83 0.46 -20.65
C ASN A 186 -16.47 -0.35 -19.51
N THR A 187 -15.91 -1.50 -19.17
CA THR A 187 -16.35 -2.35 -18.07
C THR A 187 -16.10 -1.61 -16.74
N ASN A 188 -17.03 -1.71 -15.79
CA ASN A 188 -16.80 -1.15 -14.45
C ASN A 188 -15.61 -1.82 -13.78
N LEU A 189 -14.88 -1.08 -12.97
CA LEU A 189 -13.65 -1.56 -12.30
C LEU A 189 -13.93 -2.79 -11.40
N CYS A 190 -15.11 -2.85 -10.76
CA CYS A 190 -15.53 -4.01 -9.95
C CYS A 190 -15.69 -5.30 -10.77
N ASP A 191 -15.99 -5.17 -12.08
CA ASP A 191 -16.22 -6.29 -12.99
C ASP A 191 -14.94 -6.73 -13.72
N THR A 192 -13.77 -6.23 -13.33
CA THR A 192 -12.47 -6.56 -13.91
C THR A 192 -11.64 -7.44 -12.99
N GLU A 193 -10.45 -7.81 -13.44
CA GLU A 193 -9.45 -8.51 -12.63
C GLU A 193 -8.74 -7.61 -11.60
N CYS A 194 -9.24 -6.39 -11.35
CA CYS A 194 -8.65 -5.46 -10.39
C CYS A 194 -8.51 -6.10 -9.00
N THR A 195 -7.32 -6.03 -8.43
CA THR A 195 -6.99 -6.58 -7.10
C THR A 195 -7.17 -5.55 -5.98
N PHE A 196 -7.58 -4.33 -6.33
CA PHE A 196 -7.72 -3.20 -5.41
C PHE A 196 -6.42 -2.82 -4.67
N CYS A 197 -5.24 -3.14 -5.23
CA CYS A 197 -3.95 -2.84 -4.59
C CYS A 197 -3.68 -1.35 -4.37
N GLY A 198 -4.38 -0.46 -5.09
CA GLY A 198 -4.28 1.00 -4.95
C GLY A 198 -2.98 1.63 -5.47
N GLN A 199 -2.09 0.86 -6.06
CA GLN A 199 -0.80 1.38 -6.54
C GLN A 199 -0.95 2.34 -7.73
N CYS A 200 -2.01 2.22 -8.52
CA CYS A 200 -2.35 3.18 -9.57
C CYS A 200 -2.65 4.58 -9.00
N ILE A 201 -3.18 4.66 -7.78
CA ILE A 201 -3.51 5.92 -7.09
C ILE A 201 -2.25 6.58 -6.55
N SER A 202 -1.32 5.80 -5.97
CA SER A 202 -0.06 6.34 -5.42
C SER A 202 0.76 7.11 -6.46
N VAL A 203 0.64 6.74 -7.74
CA VAL A 203 1.38 7.35 -8.86
C VAL A 203 0.56 8.34 -9.68
N CYS A 204 -0.75 8.49 -9.41
CA CYS A 204 -1.59 9.43 -10.15
C CYS A 204 -1.26 10.88 -9.77
N PRO A 205 -0.84 11.74 -10.73
CA PRO A 205 -0.44 13.11 -10.44
C PRO A 205 -1.62 14.06 -10.19
N THR A 206 -2.84 13.62 -10.55
CA THR A 206 -4.08 14.40 -10.43
C THR A 206 -5.13 13.63 -9.60
N GLY A 207 -6.35 14.17 -9.50
CA GLY A 207 -7.49 13.54 -8.84
C GLY A 207 -8.25 12.53 -9.70
N ALA A 208 -7.64 11.98 -10.76
CA ALA A 208 -8.31 11.01 -11.65
C ALA A 208 -8.53 9.64 -11.00
N LEU A 209 -7.65 9.26 -10.07
CA LEU A 209 -7.78 8.05 -9.26
C LEU A 209 -7.70 8.44 -7.79
N THR A 210 -8.76 8.15 -7.04
CA THR A 210 -8.89 8.47 -5.61
C THR A 210 -9.50 7.32 -4.84
N GLU A 211 -9.50 7.42 -3.52
CA GLU A 211 -10.19 6.50 -2.62
C GLU A 211 -11.71 6.73 -2.58
N VAL A 212 -12.43 5.69 -2.24
CA VAL A 212 -13.77 5.83 -1.70
C VAL A 212 -13.66 6.50 -0.34
N ASN A 213 -14.35 7.62 -0.15
CA ASN A 213 -14.32 8.37 1.10
C ASN A 213 -15.24 7.74 2.15
N ASN A 214 -14.65 7.20 3.22
CA ASN A 214 -15.39 6.60 4.34
C ASN A 214 -15.48 7.53 5.57
N ILE A 215 -14.92 8.74 5.52
CA ILE A 215 -14.96 9.71 6.63
C ILE A 215 -16.38 9.98 7.14
N PRO A 216 -17.38 10.25 6.27
CA PRO A 216 -18.74 10.51 6.74
C PRO A 216 -19.33 9.36 7.56
N LEU A 217 -19.08 8.11 7.14
CA LEU A 217 -19.59 6.94 7.84
C LEU A 217 -18.95 6.77 9.24
N VAL A 218 -17.68 7.15 9.37
CA VAL A 218 -17.00 7.13 10.69
C VAL A 218 -17.52 8.24 11.57
N TRP A 219 -17.72 9.47 11.06
CA TRP A 219 -18.35 10.55 11.82
C TRP A 219 -19.76 10.18 12.27
N ASP A 220 -20.57 9.58 11.40
CA ASP A 220 -21.91 9.11 11.76
C ASP A 220 -21.84 8.09 12.90
N ALA A 221 -20.91 7.13 12.83
CA ALA A 221 -20.74 6.13 13.89
C ALA A 221 -20.31 6.76 15.24
N LEU A 222 -19.38 7.72 15.21
CA LEU A 222 -18.89 8.40 16.41
C LEU A 222 -19.98 9.23 17.12
N HIS A 223 -20.95 9.74 16.36
CA HIS A 223 -22.06 10.54 16.90
C HIS A 223 -23.32 9.72 17.27
N GLN A 224 -23.32 8.42 16.95
CA GLN A 224 -24.41 7.51 17.38
C GLN A 224 -24.16 6.99 18.79
N ASN A 225 -25.04 7.37 19.74
CA ASN A 225 -24.91 6.97 21.14
C ASN A 225 -25.17 5.46 21.41
N GLU A 226 -25.66 4.71 20.42
CA GLU A 226 -26.06 3.31 20.58
C GLU A 226 -24.88 2.32 20.44
N LYS A 227 -23.77 2.76 19.83
CA LYS A 227 -22.61 1.89 19.56
C LYS A 227 -21.37 2.35 20.31
N THR A 228 -20.61 1.36 20.77
CA THR A 228 -19.24 1.61 21.26
C THR A 228 -18.29 1.56 20.07
N VAL A 229 -17.81 2.72 19.65
CA VAL A 229 -16.89 2.83 18.52
C VAL A 229 -15.46 2.67 19.02
N VAL A 230 -14.79 1.66 18.48
CA VAL A 230 -13.37 1.37 18.76
C VAL A 230 -12.56 1.48 17.49
N VAL A 231 -11.28 1.80 17.63
CA VAL A 231 -10.39 1.91 16.47
C VAL A 231 -9.12 1.10 16.66
N GLN A 232 -8.66 0.44 15.60
CA GLN A 232 -7.36 -0.19 15.50
C GLN A 232 -6.49 0.49 14.43
N VAL A 233 -5.19 0.59 14.67
CA VAL A 233 -4.27 1.31 13.77
C VAL A 233 -3.11 0.42 13.33
N ALA A 234 -2.90 0.33 12.00
CA ALA A 234 -1.79 -0.45 11.43
C ALA A 234 -0.42 0.15 11.75
N PRO A 235 0.65 -0.69 11.84
CA PRO A 235 1.99 -0.24 12.24
C PRO A 235 2.55 0.86 11.34
N SER A 236 2.34 0.79 10.03
CA SER A 236 2.90 1.76 9.09
C SER A 236 2.23 3.15 9.12
N VAL A 237 1.07 3.29 9.78
CA VAL A 237 0.39 4.59 9.92
C VAL A 237 1.18 5.53 10.82
N ARG A 238 1.71 5.03 11.95
CA ARG A 238 2.42 5.82 12.97
C ARG A 238 3.73 6.46 12.50
N VAL A 239 4.32 5.93 11.43
CA VAL A 239 5.57 6.46 10.82
C VAL A 239 5.34 7.30 9.58
N ALA A 240 4.08 7.53 9.21
CA ALA A 240 3.72 8.26 8.00
C ALA A 240 2.76 9.42 8.25
N ILE A 241 1.82 9.30 9.20
CA ILE A 241 0.78 10.29 9.41
C ILE A 241 1.31 11.70 9.71
N GLY A 242 2.46 11.79 10.38
CA GLY A 242 3.12 13.06 10.70
C GLY A 242 3.46 13.91 9.47
N GLU A 243 3.68 13.29 8.30
CA GLU A 243 3.97 13.99 7.05
C GLU A 243 2.83 14.91 6.61
N GLU A 244 1.57 14.54 6.90
CA GLU A 244 0.39 15.37 6.63
C GLU A 244 0.29 16.61 7.52
N PHE A 245 1.13 16.69 8.56
CA PHE A 245 1.23 17.78 9.53
C PHE A 245 2.62 18.43 9.53
N GLY A 246 3.41 18.23 8.47
CA GLY A 246 4.70 18.89 8.27
C GLY A 246 5.87 18.25 9.01
N LEU A 247 5.70 17.08 9.63
CA LEU A 247 6.82 16.34 10.22
C LEU A 247 7.62 15.61 9.13
N GLU A 248 8.87 15.28 9.43
CA GLU A 248 9.70 14.51 8.49
C GLU A 248 9.16 13.09 8.27
N ALA A 249 9.36 12.57 7.07
CA ALA A 249 9.02 11.18 6.75
C ALA A 249 9.74 10.20 7.70
N GLY A 250 9.00 9.21 8.19
CA GLY A 250 9.52 8.23 9.13
C GLY A 250 9.51 8.68 10.60
N THR A 251 9.04 9.90 10.90
CA THR A 251 8.86 10.36 12.29
C THR A 251 7.87 9.47 13.01
N ILE A 252 8.27 8.94 14.18
CA ILE A 252 7.42 8.10 15.01
C ILE A 252 6.40 8.99 15.71
N SER A 253 5.13 8.84 15.36
CA SER A 253 4.01 9.66 15.89
C SER A 253 3.00 8.82 16.67
N THR A 254 3.40 7.70 17.26
CA THR A 254 2.49 6.73 17.90
C THR A 254 1.61 7.39 18.97
N GLY A 255 2.20 7.99 19.98
CA GLY A 255 1.44 8.57 21.11
C GLY A 255 0.58 9.77 20.70
N LYS A 256 1.10 10.63 19.82
CA LYS A 256 0.34 11.77 19.26
C LYS A 256 -0.85 11.31 18.42
N MET A 257 -0.69 10.25 17.64
CA MET A 257 -1.77 9.65 16.87
C MET A 257 -2.86 9.06 17.77
N VAL A 258 -2.49 8.38 18.86
CA VAL A 258 -3.43 7.86 19.85
C VAL A 258 -4.21 8.99 20.50
N ALA A 259 -3.53 10.06 20.95
CA ALA A 259 -4.16 11.24 21.52
C ALA A 259 -5.15 11.91 20.55
N ALA A 260 -4.77 12.02 19.26
CA ALA A 260 -5.65 12.54 18.22
C ALA A 260 -6.92 11.67 18.05
N LEU A 261 -6.77 10.35 18.00
CA LEU A 261 -7.90 9.43 17.87
C LEU A 261 -8.85 9.51 19.07
N LYS A 262 -8.34 9.59 20.30
CA LYS A 262 -9.15 9.82 21.49
C LYS A 262 -9.87 11.17 21.45
N SER A 263 -9.18 12.21 20.97
CA SER A 263 -9.76 13.55 20.78
C SER A 263 -10.86 13.59 19.70
N LEU A 264 -10.81 12.71 18.69
CA LEU A 264 -11.86 12.52 17.69
C LEU A 264 -13.13 11.85 18.26
N GLY A 265 -13.06 11.27 19.47
CA GLY A 265 -14.19 10.65 20.14
C GLY A 265 -14.23 9.12 20.08
N PHE A 266 -13.19 8.45 19.61
CA PHE A 266 -13.10 6.99 19.72
C PHE A 266 -13.08 6.56 21.19
N LYS A 267 -13.95 5.63 21.56
CA LYS A 267 -14.09 5.17 22.94
C LYS A 267 -12.87 4.40 23.42
N TYR A 268 -12.28 3.61 22.54
CA TYR A 268 -11.04 2.86 22.77
C TYR A 268 -10.18 2.91 21.51
N VAL A 269 -8.88 3.06 21.71
CA VAL A 269 -7.86 3.13 20.66
C VAL A 269 -6.85 2.01 20.86
N PHE A 270 -6.83 1.06 19.93
CA PHE A 270 -6.02 -0.14 20.01
C PHE A 270 -4.98 -0.22 18.89
N ASP A 271 -4.02 -1.12 19.06
CA ASP A 271 -2.96 -1.38 18.11
C ASP A 271 -3.27 -2.64 17.26
N THR A 272 -3.32 -2.50 15.94
CA THR A 272 -3.40 -3.67 15.03
C THR A 272 -2.20 -4.60 15.22
N ASN A 273 -1.11 -4.13 15.82
CA ASN A 273 0.05 -4.95 16.15
C ASN A 273 -0.29 -6.10 17.10
N PHE A 274 -1.29 -5.95 17.97
CA PHE A 274 -1.83 -7.06 18.73
C PHE A 274 -2.35 -8.19 17.80
N GLY A 275 -3.12 -7.81 16.78
CA GLY A 275 -3.57 -8.74 15.74
C GLY A 275 -2.42 -9.32 14.92
N ALA A 276 -1.32 -8.59 14.73
CA ALA A 276 -0.12 -9.10 14.05
C ALA A 276 0.62 -10.13 14.90
N ASP A 277 0.81 -9.89 16.20
CA ASP A 277 1.36 -10.91 17.11
C ASP A 277 0.49 -12.18 17.12
N LEU A 278 -0.84 -12.02 17.14
CA LEU A 278 -1.77 -13.14 17.08
C LEU A 278 -1.69 -13.89 15.73
N THR A 279 -1.53 -13.16 14.63
CA THR A 279 -1.31 -13.76 13.30
C THR A 279 -0.05 -14.62 13.28
N ILE A 280 1.04 -14.17 13.88
CA ILE A 280 2.28 -14.95 13.96
C ILE A 280 2.11 -16.22 14.79
N MET A 281 1.36 -16.17 15.88
CA MET A 281 1.08 -17.39 16.68
C MET A 281 0.39 -18.46 15.83
N GLU A 282 -0.64 -18.06 15.08
CA GLU A 282 -1.41 -18.99 14.24
C GLU A 282 -0.61 -19.41 12.99
N GLU A 283 0.00 -18.48 12.28
CA GLU A 283 0.70 -18.74 11.01
C GLU A 283 1.99 -19.54 11.24
N ALA A 284 2.73 -19.28 12.33
CA ALA A 284 3.90 -20.10 12.70
C ALA A 284 3.48 -21.52 13.08
N ALA A 285 2.38 -21.70 13.81
CA ALA A 285 1.84 -23.03 14.14
C ALA A 285 1.37 -23.78 12.89
N GLU A 286 0.64 -23.10 11.99
CA GLU A 286 0.22 -23.66 10.71
C GLU A 286 1.42 -24.06 9.85
N PHE A 287 2.45 -23.21 9.76
CA PHE A 287 3.68 -23.50 9.03
C PHE A 287 4.39 -24.75 9.59
N ILE A 288 4.58 -24.82 10.91
CA ILE A 288 5.25 -25.95 11.56
C ILE A 288 4.48 -27.26 11.30
N ASN A 289 3.14 -27.25 11.34
CA ASN A 289 2.31 -28.41 11.05
C ASN A 289 2.46 -28.86 9.59
N ARG A 290 2.34 -27.93 8.62
CA ARG A 290 2.50 -28.21 7.18
C ARG A 290 3.92 -28.71 6.86
N PHE A 291 4.93 -28.12 7.51
CA PHE A 291 6.33 -28.49 7.32
C PHE A 291 6.62 -29.91 7.84
N LYS A 292 6.12 -30.28 9.03
CA LYS A 292 6.24 -31.64 9.60
C LYS A 292 5.54 -32.70 8.75
N GLU A 293 4.38 -32.36 8.21
CA GLU A 293 3.59 -33.26 7.35
C GLU A 293 4.10 -33.28 5.90
N ASN A 294 4.98 -32.37 5.52
CA ASN A 294 5.43 -32.12 4.14
C ASN A 294 4.25 -31.96 3.16
N LYS A 295 3.24 -31.16 3.55
CA LYS A 295 1.99 -31.01 2.80
C LYS A 295 1.64 -29.54 2.64
N ASN A 296 1.07 -29.18 1.45
CA ASN A 296 0.66 -27.82 1.10
C ASN A 296 1.81 -26.79 1.30
N LEU A 297 2.97 -27.13 0.80
CA LEU A 297 4.15 -26.24 0.76
C LEU A 297 4.42 -25.76 -0.68
N PRO A 298 4.99 -24.56 -0.84
CA PRO A 298 5.26 -23.57 0.19
C PRO A 298 3.99 -22.97 0.78
N ILE A 299 4.02 -22.57 2.06
CA ILE A 299 2.95 -21.73 2.61
C ILE A 299 3.12 -20.30 2.10
N LEU A 300 2.02 -19.71 1.62
CA LEU A 300 1.94 -18.34 1.14
C LEU A 300 1.25 -17.47 2.20
N THR A 301 1.87 -16.38 2.63
CA THR A 301 1.25 -15.51 3.65
C THR A 301 -0.07 -14.89 3.17
N SER A 302 -0.98 -14.59 4.09
CA SER A 302 -2.36 -14.15 3.79
C SER A 302 -2.69 -12.72 4.21
N CYS A 303 -1.78 -12.01 4.87
CA CYS A 303 -2.05 -10.70 5.46
C CYS A 303 -2.35 -9.58 4.44
N CYS A 304 -1.94 -9.73 3.16
CA CYS A 304 -2.15 -8.74 2.10
C CYS A 304 -3.43 -9.03 1.29
N PRO A 305 -4.53 -8.27 1.44
CA PRO A 305 -5.79 -8.56 0.75
C PRO A 305 -5.74 -8.35 -0.77
N ALA A 306 -4.82 -7.52 -1.27
CA ALA A 306 -4.60 -7.38 -2.70
C ALA A 306 -3.93 -8.62 -3.31
N TRP A 307 -3.03 -9.25 -2.55
CA TRP A 307 -2.45 -10.55 -2.91
C TRP A 307 -3.51 -11.65 -2.88
N ILE A 308 -4.32 -11.72 -1.82
CA ILE A 308 -5.41 -12.69 -1.73
C ILE A 308 -6.36 -12.56 -2.92
N ASN A 309 -6.77 -11.33 -3.27
CA ASN A 309 -7.63 -11.11 -4.42
C ASN A 309 -6.94 -11.48 -5.75
N PHE A 310 -5.62 -11.36 -5.82
CA PHE A 310 -4.83 -11.75 -6.99
C PHE A 310 -4.77 -13.27 -7.14
N ILE A 311 -4.49 -14.03 -6.07
CA ILE A 311 -4.40 -15.48 -6.14
C ILE A 311 -5.77 -16.12 -6.38
N GLU A 312 -6.86 -15.59 -5.77
CA GLU A 312 -8.24 -16.04 -6.01
C GLU A 312 -8.68 -15.89 -7.48
N LYS A 313 -8.13 -14.90 -8.19
CA LYS A 313 -8.47 -14.61 -9.60
C LYS A 313 -7.56 -15.31 -10.59
N ASN A 314 -6.26 -15.38 -10.30
CA ASN A 314 -5.26 -15.84 -11.26
C ASN A 314 -4.77 -17.28 -11.00
N TYR A 315 -4.88 -17.78 -9.76
CA TYR A 315 -4.36 -19.09 -9.36
C TYR A 315 -5.33 -19.85 -8.43
N PRO A 316 -6.61 -19.97 -8.78
CA PRO A 316 -7.63 -20.55 -7.90
C PRO A 316 -7.37 -22.02 -7.53
N GLU A 317 -6.61 -22.77 -8.36
CA GLU A 317 -6.24 -24.15 -8.11
C GLU A 317 -5.15 -24.32 -7.03
N HIS A 318 -4.51 -23.21 -6.62
CA HIS A 318 -3.41 -23.18 -5.66
C HIS A 318 -3.77 -22.47 -4.35
N LEU A 319 -5.07 -22.23 -4.09
CA LEU A 319 -5.54 -21.57 -2.86
C LEU A 319 -5.20 -22.34 -1.59
N ASN A 320 -5.03 -23.66 -1.69
CA ASN A 320 -4.61 -24.53 -0.59
C ASN A 320 -3.17 -24.24 -0.08
N LEU A 321 -2.35 -23.56 -0.87
CA LEU A 321 -1.02 -23.12 -0.45
C LEU A 321 -1.07 -21.86 0.42
N THR A 322 -2.13 -21.06 0.34
CA THR A 322 -2.28 -19.85 1.13
C THR A 322 -2.52 -20.20 2.60
N SER A 323 -1.90 -19.46 3.51
CA SER A 323 -2.19 -19.54 4.94
C SER A 323 -3.68 -19.28 5.16
N THR A 324 -4.31 -20.07 6.02
CA THR A 324 -5.72 -19.91 6.36
C THR A 324 -5.97 -18.80 7.38
N CYS A 325 -4.92 -18.22 7.93
CA CYS A 325 -4.99 -17.13 8.90
C CYS A 325 -5.68 -15.89 8.32
N LYS A 326 -6.57 -15.27 9.08
CA LYS A 326 -7.06 -13.92 8.77
C LYS A 326 -5.89 -12.93 8.84
N SER A 327 -6.04 -11.80 8.18
CA SER A 327 -5.06 -10.71 8.33
C SER A 327 -5.07 -10.14 9.75
N PRO A 328 -4.00 -9.44 10.20
CA PRO A 328 -3.99 -8.77 11.51
C PRO A 328 -5.22 -7.89 11.78
N GLN A 329 -5.71 -7.19 10.72
CA GLN A 329 -6.96 -6.42 10.81
C GLN A 329 -8.17 -7.31 11.15
N GLY A 330 -8.32 -8.43 10.45
CA GLY A 330 -9.42 -9.38 10.66
C GLY A 330 -9.31 -10.09 12.00
N MET A 331 -8.10 -10.53 12.38
CA MET A 331 -7.86 -11.15 13.70
C MET A 331 -8.19 -10.21 14.86
N PHE A 332 -7.71 -8.97 14.80
CA PHE A 332 -8.06 -7.95 15.78
C PHE A 332 -9.58 -7.78 15.88
N GLY A 333 -10.26 -7.59 14.75
CA GLY A 333 -11.70 -7.37 14.70
C GLY A 333 -12.49 -8.55 15.27
N ALA A 334 -12.11 -9.77 14.92
CA ALA A 334 -12.71 -10.99 15.45
C ALA A 334 -12.57 -11.08 16.97
N ILE A 335 -11.39 -10.78 17.53
CA ILE A 335 -11.16 -10.79 18.97
C ILE A 335 -11.87 -9.62 19.65
N ALA A 336 -11.87 -8.44 19.05
CA ALA A 336 -12.60 -7.29 19.60
C ALA A 336 -14.10 -7.61 19.78
N LYS A 337 -14.74 -8.22 18.78
CA LYS A 337 -16.18 -8.54 18.83
C LYS A 337 -16.52 -9.79 19.62
N ASN A 338 -15.68 -10.84 19.59
CA ASN A 338 -16.05 -12.12 20.20
C ASN A 338 -15.42 -12.37 21.59
N TYR A 339 -14.40 -11.61 21.96
CA TYR A 339 -13.76 -11.70 23.28
C TYR A 339 -13.84 -10.37 24.05
N LEU A 340 -13.28 -9.27 23.49
CA LEU A 340 -13.23 -7.99 24.21
C LEU A 340 -14.64 -7.47 24.55
N ALA A 341 -15.54 -7.41 23.56
CA ALA A 341 -16.88 -6.89 23.75
C ALA A 341 -17.65 -7.66 24.81
N PRO A 342 -17.89 -8.99 24.70
CA PRO A 342 -18.74 -9.70 25.65
C PRO A 342 -18.05 -10.02 26.99
N LYS A 343 -16.75 -10.35 26.99
CA LYS A 343 -16.09 -10.86 28.20
C LYS A 343 -15.37 -9.77 29.00
N VAL A 344 -14.85 -8.74 28.35
CA VAL A 344 -14.08 -7.69 29.04
C VAL A 344 -14.92 -6.44 29.26
N LEU A 345 -15.65 -5.99 28.23
CA LEU A 345 -16.41 -4.75 28.27
C LEU A 345 -17.89 -4.95 28.60
N ASN A 346 -18.38 -6.18 28.64
CA ASN A 346 -19.80 -6.54 28.84
C ASN A 346 -20.74 -5.82 27.84
N ILE A 347 -20.33 -5.81 26.55
CA ILE A 347 -21.04 -5.20 25.43
C ILE A 347 -21.44 -6.32 24.46
N GLU A 348 -22.67 -6.29 23.95
CA GLU A 348 -23.05 -7.22 22.88
C GLU A 348 -22.21 -6.96 21.60
N PRO A 349 -21.73 -8.01 20.89
CA PRO A 349 -20.89 -7.87 19.70
C PRO A 349 -21.45 -6.92 18.63
N LYS A 350 -22.77 -6.92 18.41
CA LYS A 350 -23.46 -6.04 17.46
C LYS A 350 -23.42 -4.56 17.82
N ASN A 351 -23.23 -4.23 19.11
CA ASN A 351 -23.16 -2.87 19.64
C ASN A 351 -21.72 -2.32 19.65
N MET A 352 -20.72 -3.14 19.32
CA MET A 352 -19.35 -2.68 19.08
C MET A 352 -19.17 -2.36 17.61
N TYR A 353 -18.66 -1.18 17.29
CA TYR A 353 -18.33 -0.77 15.92
C TYR A 353 -16.81 -0.63 15.79
N VAL A 354 -16.21 -1.49 14.98
CA VAL A 354 -14.77 -1.57 14.81
C VAL A 354 -14.36 -0.80 13.56
N VAL A 355 -13.60 0.28 13.76
CA VAL A 355 -12.96 1.06 12.70
C VAL A 355 -11.51 0.62 12.59
N SER A 356 -10.98 0.49 11.37
CA SER A 356 -9.55 0.26 11.15
C SER A 356 -8.93 1.42 10.39
N VAL A 357 -7.72 1.83 10.81
CA VAL A 357 -6.90 2.82 10.09
C VAL A 357 -5.75 2.10 9.41
N MET A 358 -5.77 2.10 8.06
CA MET A 358 -4.90 1.24 7.26
C MET A 358 -4.16 2.03 6.18
N PRO A 359 -2.94 1.64 5.80
CA PRO A 359 -2.19 2.26 4.69
C PRO A 359 -2.69 1.82 3.30
N CYS A 360 -3.81 1.11 3.23
CA CYS A 360 -4.18 0.27 2.10
C CYS A 360 -5.69 0.34 1.80
N VAL A 361 -6.08 0.51 0.53
CA VAL A 361 -7.50 0.48 0.13
C VAL A 361 -8.05 -0.93 -0.08
N ALA A 362 -7.19 -1.91 -0.32
CA ALA A 362 -7.64 -3.30 -0.37
C ALA A 362 -8.22 -3.75 0.98
N LYS A 363 -7.85 -3.10 2.09
CA LYS A 363 -8.45 -3.30 3.41
C LYS A 363 -9.92 -2.85 3.49
N LYS A 364 -10.33 -1.84 2.72
CA LYS A 364 -11.75 -1.47 2.57
C LYS A 364 -12.54 -2.60 1.88
N TYR A 365 -11.96 -3.21 0.84
CA TYR A 365 -12.54 -4.38 0.20
C TYR A 365 -12.56 -5.58 1.15
N GLU A 366 -11.50 -5.82 1.92
CA GLU A 366 -11.43 -6.90 2.90
C GLU A 366 -12.59 -6.82 3.91
N CYS A 367 -12.92 -5.64 4.44
CA CYS A 367 -14.07 -5.44 5.34
C CYS A 367 -15.42 -5.81 4.72
N SER A 368 -15.51 -5.86 3.38
CA SER A 368 -16.75 -6.22 2.67
C SER A 368 -16.86 -7.70 2.31
N ARG A 369 -15.91 -8.54 2.72
CA ARG A 369 -15.92 -9.97 2.46
C ARG A 369 -16.82 -10.68 3.49
N ASN A 370 -17.82 -11.40 3.00
CA ASN A 370 -18.84 -12.03 3.84
C ASN A 370 -18.30 -13.12 4.77
N GLU A 371 -17.20 -13.78 4.39
CA GLU A 371 -16.52 -14.81 5.18
C GLU A 371 -15.71 -14.25 6.36
N LEU A 372 -15.54 -12.92 6.44
CA LEU A 372 -14.84 -12.25 7.54
C LEU A 372 -15.83 -11.68 8.56
N GLY A 373 -16.39 -12.58 9.34
CA GLY A 373 -17.38 -12.27 10.37
C GLY A 373 -17.99 -13.54 10.97
N GLN A 374 -18.86 -13.34 11.95
CA GLN A 374 -19.65 -14.40 12.58
C GLN A 374 -21.11 -13.94 12.71
N ASP A 375 -22.06 -14.82 12.44
CA ASP A 375 -23.51 -14.56 12.63
C ASP A 375 -24.00 -13.26 11.94
N ASN A 376 -23.52 -12.99 10.73
CA ASN A 376 -23.76 -11.76 9.96
C ASN A 376 -23.21 -10.46 10.60
N ILE A 377 -22.33 -10.58 11.58
CA ILE A 377 -21.62 -9.45 12.18
C ILE A 377 -20.19 -9.46 11.59
N PRO A 378 -19.77 -8.42 10.85
CA PRO A 378 -18.43 -8.38 10.27
C PRO A 378 -17.38 -8.23 11.39
N ASP A 379 -16.19 -8.79 11.19
CA ASP A 379 -15.07 -8.61 12.12
C ASP A 379 -14.69 -7.12 12.25
N VAL A 380 -14.66 -6.42 11.12
CA VAL A 380 -14.38 -4.98 11.04
C VAL A 380 -15.48 -4.29 10.26
N ASP A 381 -16.11 -3.28 10.85
CA ASP A 381 -17.26 -2.62 10.22
C ASP A 381 -16.83 -1.69 9.09
N ILE A 382 -15.73 -0.96 9.27
CA ILE A 382 -15.24 -0.02 8.26
C ILE A 382 -13.73 0.19 8.36
N SER A 383 -13.11 0.46 7.22
CA SER A 383 -11.70 0.84 7.13
C SER A 383 -11.56 2.24 6.56
N ILE A 384 -10.73 3.07 7.21
CA ILE A 384 -10.25 4.35 6.70
C ILE A 384 -8.74 4.29 6.46
N THR A 385 -8.24 5.20 5.69
CA THR A 385 -6.83 5.26 5.31
C THR A 385 -6.05 6.23 6.19
N THR A 386 -4.71 6.20 6.12
CA THR A 386 -3.84 7.19 6.78
C THR A 386 -4.21 8.61 6.38
N ARG A 387 -4.50 8.86 5.09
CA ARG A 387 -4.89 10.19 4.61
C ARG A 387 -6.31 10.60 5.05
N GLU A 388 -7.24 9.64 5.12
CA GLU A 388 -8.58 9.93 5.67
C GLU A 388 -8.49 10.28 7.15
N LEU A 389 -7.70 9.54 7.95
CA LEU A 389 -7.46 9.92 9.34
C LEU A 389 -6.85 11.32 9.46
N ALA A 390 -5.84 11.65 8.64
CA ALA A 390 -5.26 12.99 8.65
C ALA A 390 -6.29 14.07 8.29
N LYS A 391 -7.20 13.80 7.35
CA LYS A 391 -8.32 14.72 7.04
C LYS A 391 -9.26 14.90 8.24
N MET A 392 -9.67 13.82 8.90
CA MET A 392 -10.53 13.89 10.09
C MET A 392 -9.89 14.71 11.23
N ILE A 393 -8.59 14.52 11.46
CA ILE A 393 -7.82 15.29 12.45
C ILE A 393 -7.82 16.78 12.08
N LYS A 394 -7.63 17.12 10.80
CA LYS A 394 -7.69 18.50 10.30
C LYS A 394 -9.12 19.09 10.38
N GLU A 395 -10.14 18.33 10.04
CA GLU A 395 -11.56 18.71 10.14
C GLU A 395 -11.95 19.04 11.61
N ALA A 396 -11.43 18.28 12.56
CA ALA A 396 -11.63 18.53 13.99
C ALA A 396 -10.78 19.68 14.56
N GLY A 397 -9.90 20.30 13.75
CA GLY A 397 -9.02 21.38 14.18
C GLY A 397 -7.92 20.93 15.15
N ILE A 398 -7.56 19.64 15.15
CA ILE A 398 -6.54 19.07 16.04
C ILE A 398 -5.15 19.30 15.45
N ASP A 399 -4.23 19.87 16.23
CA ASP A 399 -2.82 20.06 15.88
C ASP A 399 -2.00 18.85 16.34
N LEU A 400 -1.92 17.83 15.48
CA LEU A 400 -1.20 16.59 15.78
C LEU A 400 0.25 16.82 16.23
N ALA A 401 0.95 17.79 15.64
CA ALA A 401 2.37 18.01 15.90
C ALA A 401 2.63 18.45 17.36
N ASN A 402 1.64 19.11 17.98
CA ASN A 402 1.77 19.68 19.31
C ASN A 402 0.93 18.93 20.38
N LEU A 403 0.30 17.78 20.05
CA LEU A 403 -0.36 16.96 21.05
C LEU A 403 0.64 16.32 22.02
N ASP A 404 0.20 16.18 23.28
CA ASP A 404 0.84 15.30 24.24
C ASP A 404 0.62 13.83 23.84
N GLU A 405 1.59 12.98 24.14
CA GLU A 405 1.51 11.57 23.78
C GLU A 405 0.63 10.78 24.74
N GLU A 406 -0.22 9.92 24.19
CA GLU A 406 -1.04 8.98 24.94
C GLU A 406 -0.74 7.52 24.52
N PRO A 407 -0.86 6.55 25.46
CA PRO A 407 -0.72 5.14 25.14
C PRO A 407 -2.00 4.59 24.51
N PHE A 408 -1.85 3.48 23.78
CA PHE A 408 -2.97 2.63 23.40
C PHE A 408 -3.69 2.06 24.62
N ASP A 409 -4.97 1.72 24.45
CA ASP A 409 -5.77 1.13 25.51
C ASP A 409 -5.48 -0.37 25.64
N SER A 410 -5.45 -0.88 26.88
CA SER A 410 -5.20 -2.28 27.20
C SER A 410 -6.52 -3.09 27.24
N PRO A 411 -6.53 -4.41 26.96
CA PRO A 411 -5.35 -5.25 26.68
C PRO A 411 -4.93 -5.27 25.21
N LEU A 412 -5.79 -4.92 24.24
CA LEU A 412 -5.53 -5.07 22.81
C LEU A 412 -4.60 -3.98 22.22
N GLY A 413 -4.03 -3.12 23.03
CA GLY A 413 -3.00 -2.16 22.64
C GLY A 413 -1.58 -2.63 22.93
N GLU A 414 -1.40 -3.77 23.57
CA GLU A 414 -0.09 -4.34 23.88
C GLU A 414 0.45 -5.12 22.68
N SER A 415 1.71 -4.88 22.32
CA SER A 415 2.32 -5.51 21.17
C SER A 415 3.84 -5.63 21.27
N THR A 416 4.41 -6.56 20.53
CA THR A 416 5.87 -6.77 20.46
C THR A 416 6.50 -6.03 19.29
N GLY A 417 7.85 -5.95 19.27
CA GLY A 417 8.59 -5.40 18.14
C GLY A 417 8.41 -6.22 16.86
N ALA A 418 8.18 -7.53 16.97
CA ALA A 418 7.87 -8.38 15.82
C ALA A 418 6.64 -7.86 15.03
N ALA A 419 5.63 -7.36 15.72
CA ALA A 419 4.43 -6.81 15.09
C ALA A 419 4.68 -5.47 14.39
N ASP A 420 5.59 -4.65 14.91
CA ASP A 420 5.90 -3.35 14.30
C ASP A 420 6.48 -3.48 12.90
N ILE A 421 7.36 -4.46 12.68
CA ILE A 421 8.00 -4.67 11.38
C ILE A 421 7.07 -5.23 10.29
N PHE A 422 5.85 -5.66 10.61
CA PHE A 422 4.84 -6.07 9.61
C PHE A 422 4.56 -5.02 8.53
N GLY A 423 4.82 -3.77 8.83
CA GLY A 423 4.67 -2.68 7.87
C GLY A 423 5.72 -2.68 6.75
N THR A 424 6.80 -3.44 6.88
CA THR A 424 7.91 -3.52 5.92
C THR A 424 7.88 -4.82 5.12
N THR A 425 8.47 -4.83 3.92
CA THR A 425 8.66 -6.06 3.15
C THR A 425 9.70 -6.96 3.82
N GLY A 426 9.34 -8.19 4.10
CA GLY A 426 10.13 -9.16 4.87
C GLY A 426 9.79 -9.18 6.36
N GLY A 427 9.01 -8.21 6.85
CA GLY A 427 8.72 -8.08 8.27
C GLY A 427 7.79 -9.17 8.81
N VAL A 428 6.82 -9.63 8.03
CA VAL A 428 5.94 -10.76 8.43
C VAL A 428 6.76 -12.03 8.55
N LEU A 429 7.58 -12.31 7.54
CA LEU A 429 8.42 -13.49 7.53
C LEU A 429 9.46 -13.46 8.66
N GLU A 430 10.11 -12.31 8.90
CA GLU A 430 11.03 -12.14 10.02
C GLU A 430 10.35 -12.40 11.36
N ALA A 431 9.16 -11.86 11.58
CA ALA A 431 8.38 -12.10 12.79
C ALA A 431 8.01 -13.59 12.97
N ALA A 432 7.59 -14.26 11.89
CA ALA A 432 7.31 -15.70 11.89
C ALA A 432 8.54 -16.54 12.22
N LEU A 433 9.69 -16.20 11.64
CA LEU A 433 10.94 -16.89 11.90
C LEU A 433 11.41 -16.76 13.36
N ARG A 434 11.24 -15.58 13.98
CA ARG A 434 11.55 -15.37 15.40
C ARG A 434 10.80 -16.36 16.30
N THR A 435 9.52 -16.58 16.03
CA THR A 435 8.67 -17.50 16.81
C THR A 435 8.89 -18.95 16.42
N ALA A 436 8.90 -19.27 15.13
CA ALA A 436 9.05 -20.64 14.64
C ALA A 436 10.40 -21.26 15.05
N TYR A 437 11.49 -20.47 15.05
CA TYR A 437 12.80 -20.95 15.50
C TYR A 437 12.73 -21.49 16.93
N GLU A 438 12.20 -20.72 17.89
CA GLU A 438 12.11 -21.15 19.29
C GLU A 438 11.17 -22.34 19.49
N TRP A 439 10.05 -22.37 18.79
CA TRP A 439 9.09 -23.47 18.88
C TRP A 439 9.59 -24.79 18.28
N ILE A 440 10.45 -24.73 17.26
CA ILE A 440 11.03 -25.92 16.65
C ILE A 440 12.22 -26.43 17.48
N THR A 441 13.07 -25.50 17.94
CA THR A 441 14.34 -25.86 18.56
C THR A 441 14.28 -25.99 20.08
N ASN A 442 13.24 -25.42 20.73
CA ASN A 442 13.16 -25.20 22.18
C ASN A 442 14.40 -24.45 22.73
N LYS A 443 15.04 -23.60 21.91
CA LYS A 443 16.21 -22.81 22.29
C LYS A 443 15.92 -21.35 22.10
N GLU A 444 16.40 -20.49 23.01
CA GLU A 444 16.27 -19.04 22.90
C GLU A 444 16.99 -18.50 21.66
N LEU A 445 16.29 -17.70 20.87
CA LEU A 445 16.84 -16.96 19.74
C LEU A 445 17.52 -15.69 20.24
N LYS A 446 18.86 -15.70 20.30
CA LYS A 446 19.66 -14.57 20.83
C LYS A 446 19.70 -13.38 19.87
N ASP A 447 19.88 -13.62 18.58
CA ASP A 447 19.83 -12.59 17.54
C ASP A 447 18.50 -12.71 16.78
N VAL A 448 17.61 -11.77 17.05
CA VAL A 448 16.27 -11.73 16.46
C VAL A 448 16.24 -11.04 15.10
N ASN A 449 17.37 -10.51 14.59
CA ASN A 449 17.42 -9.75 13.34
C ASN A 449 17.79 -10.66 12.17
N PHE A 450 16.84 -10.97 11.32
CA PHE A 450 17.08 -11.72 10.08
C PHE A 450 17.36 -10.75 8.92
N SER A 451 18.56 -10.16 8.90
CA SER A 451 18.95 -9.15 7.89
C SER A 451 18.82 -9.62 6.44
N LEU A 452 18.91 -10.93 6.19
CA LEU A 452 18.78 -11.54 4.86
C LEU A 452 17.39 -11.36 4.24
N VAL A 453 16.34 -11.18 5.05
CA VAL A 453 14.97 -10.96 4.56
C VAL A 453 14.58 -9.48 4.55
N ARG A 454 15.42 -8.59 5.11
CA ARG A 454 15.24 -7.14 5.06
C ARG A 454 15.72 -6.57 3.72
N GLY A 455 15.39 -5.31 3.42
CA GLY A 455 15.79 -4.63 2.18
C GLY A 455 14.60 -4.40 1.25
N PHE A 456 14.86 -3.78 0.11
CA PHE A 456 13.82 -3.30 -0.81
C PHE A 456 13.84 -3.98 -2.18
N GLU A 457 14.69 -4.98 -2.37
CA GLU A 457 14.67 -5.82 -3.57
C GLU A 457 13.29 -6.47 -3.72
N GLY A 458 12.81 -6.54 -4.96
CA GLY A 458 11.48 -7.06 -5.27
C GLY A 458 11.29 -8.54 -4.94
N ILE A 459 12.38 -9.32 -4.98
CA ILE A 459 12.46 -10.73 -4.57
C ILE A 459 13.73 -10.88 -3.74
N LYS A 460 13.58 -11.45 -2.54
CA LYS A 460 14.69 -11.77 -1.62
C LYS A 460 14.55 -13.21 -1.20
N GLU A 461 15.66 -13.94 -1.17
CA GLU A 461 15.72 -15.34 -0.82
C GLU A 461 16.69 -15.54 0.34
N ALA A 462 16.35 -16.42 1.27
CA ALA A 462 17.24 -16.83 2.33
C ALA A 462 17.09 -18.32 2.64
N SER A 463 18.18 -18.94 3.09
CA SER A 463 18.19 -20.28 3.66
C SER A 463 18.60 -20.15 5.13
N ILE A 464 17.73 -20.58 6.03
CA ILE A 464 17.89 -20.41 7.47
C ILE A 464 18.06 -21.78 8.08
N ASP A 465 19.15 -21.96 8.81
CA ASP A 465 19.39 -23.18 9.57
C ASP A 465 18.62 -23.12 10.89
N VAL A 466 17.68 -24.03 11.04
CA VAL A 466 16.90 -24.22 12.26
C VAL A 466 17.31 -25.56 12.87
N ASP A 467 18.37 -25.53 13.68
CA ASP A 467 18.94 -26.69 14.39
C ASP A 467 19.25 -27.89 13.45
N GLY A 468 19.95 -27.61 12.34
CA GLY A 468 20.36 -28.62 11.34
C GLY A 468 19.30 -28.86 10.24
N THR A 469 18.12 -28.22 10.32
CA THR A 469 17.11 -28.28 9.28
C THR A 469 17.08 -26.97 8.50
N ILE A 470 17.33 -27.04 7.19
CA ILE A 470 17.35 -25.84 6.35
C ILE A 470 15.93 -25.46 5.94
N VAL A 471 15.50 -24.26 6.34
CA VAL A 471 14.24 -23.64 5.92
C VAL A 471 14.53 -22.60 4.85
N ASN A 472 14.09 -22.85 3.62
CA ASN A 472 14.22 -21.91 2.51
C ASN A 472 13.01 -20.98 2.49
N VAL A 473 13.28 -19.69 2.46
CA VAL A 473 12.27 -18.65 2.52
C VAL A 473 12.39 -17.67 1.36
N CYS A 474 11.26 -17.05 0.97
CA CYS A 474 11.24 -16.04 -0.06
C CYS A 474 10.36 -14.86 0.38
N VAL A 475 10.82 -13.65 0.14
CA VAL A 475 10.06 -12.42 0.33
C VAL A 475 9.81 -11.77 -1.02
N VAL A 476 8.56 -11.47 -1.31
CA VAL A 476 8.14 -10.94 -2.60
C VAL A 476 7.36 -9.64 -2.41
N SER A 477 7.79 -8.60 -3.07
CA SER A 477 7.04 -7.35 -3.19
C SER A 477 6.65 -7.08 -4.64
N THR A 478 5.44 -6.57 -4.84
CA THR A 478 4.67 -6.42 -6.07
C THR A 478 4.06 -7.72 -6.62
N LEU A 479 2.87 -7.60 -7.22
CA LEU A 479 2.16 -8.77 -7.76
C LEU A 479 2.83 -9.34 -9.02
N GLY A 480 3.56 -8.50 -9.78
CA GLY A 480 4.34 -8.98 -10.92
C GLY A 480 5.50 -9.90 -10.51
N ASN A 481 6.15 -9.61 -9.38
CA ASN A 481 7.15 -10.52 -8.81
C ASN A 481 6.49 -11.76 -8.19
N ALA A 482 5.32 -11.59 -7.55
CA ALA A 482 4.55 -12.72 -7.05
C ALA A 482 4.17 -13.70 -8.18
N ARG A 483 3.79 -13.18 -9.36
CA ARG A 483 3.53 -14.01 -10.54
C ARG A 483 4.74 -14.87 -10.93
N LYS A 484 5.95 -14.29 -10.96
CA LYS A 484 7.18 -15.03 -11.29
C LYS A 484 7.43 -16.19 -10.31
N ILE A 485 7.26 -15.93 -9.03
CA ILE A 485 7.45 -16.96 -8.00
C ILE A 485 6.35 -18.01 -8.07
N MET A 486 5.11 -17.64 -8.36
CA MET A 486 4.02 -18.61 -8.57
C MET A 486 4.29 -19.51 -9.78
N ASP A 487 4.86 -18.98 -10.88
CA ASP A 487 5.26 -19.79 -12.05
C ASP A 487 6.34 -20.84 -11.65
N GLU A 488 7.27 -20.50 -10.76
CA GLU A 488 8.24 -21.46 -10.21
C GLU A 488 7.57 -22.53 -9.33
N VAL A 489 6.62 -22.11 -8.46
CA VAL A 489 5.85 -23.01 -7.60
C VAL A 489 5.05 -24.01 -8.43
N ILE A 490 4.30 -23.52 -9.42
CA ILE A 490 3.45 -24.34 -10.29
C ILE A 490 4.28 -25.30 -11.14
N SER A 491 5.44 -24.87 -11.62
CA SER A 491 6.34 -25.73 -12.41
C SER A 491 7.11 -26.77 -11.57
N GLY A 492 6.91 -26.80 -10.25
CA GLY A 492 7.61 -27.71 -9.33
C GLY A 492 9.09 -27.39 -9.16
N LYS A 493 9.55 -26.20 -9.53
CA LYS A 493 10.95 -25.74 -9.39
C LYS A 493 11.20 -24.99 -8.10
N SER A 494 10.15 -24.64 -7.37
CA SER A 494 10.28 -23.92 -6.10
C SER A 494 10.98 -24.76 -5.05
N LYS A 495 11.94 -24.14 -4.37
CA LYS A 495 12.67 -24.72 -3.22
C LYS A 495 12.18 -24.17 -1.86
N TYR A 496 11.20 -23.25 -1.90
CA TYR A 496 10.77 -22.49 -0.72
C TYR A 496 9.79 -23.31 0.14
N HIS A 497 9.85 -23.07 1.44
CA HIS A 497 8.92 -23.61 2.42
C HIS A 497 7.89 -22.57 2.87
N ILE A 498 8.28 -21.28 2.88
CA ILE A 498 7.40 -20.15 3.19
C ILE A 498 7.71 -18.98 2.26
N ILE A 499 6.68 -18.31 1.78
CA ILE A 499 6.77 -17.16 0.88
C ILE A 499 5.91 -16.03 1.43
N GLU A 500 6.56 -14.91 1.80
CA GLU A 500 5.84 -13.67 2.08
C GLU A 500 5.50 -12.95 0.79
N VAL A 501 4.24 -12.53 0.61
CA VAL A 501 3.81 -11.75 -0.55
C VAL A 501 3.13 -10.45 -0.13
N MET A 502 3.69 -9.33 -0.57
CA MET A 502 3.08 -8.01 -0.43
C MET A 502 2.91 -7.32 -1.79
N ALA A 503 1.72 -6.76 -2.07
CA ALA A 503 1.45 -6.07 -3.33
C ALA A 503 2.20 -4.73 -3.47
N CYS A 504 2.57 -4.09 -2.36
CA CYS A 504 3.21 -2.77 -2.36
C CYS A 504 4.74 -2.88 -2.44
N PRO A 505 5.43 -2.07 -3.28
CA PRO A 505 6.88 -2.07 -3.39
C PRO A 505 7.52 -1.49 -2.13
N GLY A 506 8.08 -2.34 -1.27
CA GLY A 506 8.65 -1.97 0.03
C GLY A 506 7.76 -2.32 1.24
N GLY A 507 6.58 -2.93 1.02
CA GLY A 507 5.64 -3.30 2.07
C GLY A 507 4.56 -2.23 2.31
N CYS A 508 3.84 -2.34 3.43
CA CYS A 508 2.73 -1.44 3.77
C CYS A 508 3.13 0.02 3.98
N VAL A 509 4.40 0.31 4.29
CA VAL A 509 4.96 1.68 4.32
C VAL A 509 4.88 2.39 2.97
N ALA A 510 4.81 1.63 1.86
CA ALA A 510 4.59 2.09 0.50
C ALA A 510 3.14 1.91 0.05
N GLY A 511 2.22 1.67 0.97
CA GLY A 511 0.80 1.52 0.67
C GLY A 511 0.27 2.73 -0.11
N GLY A 512 -0.60 2.49 -1.11
CA GLY A 512 -1.09 3.54 -1.99
C GLY A 512 -1.89 4.67 -1.29
N TRP A 513 -2.07 4.55 0.04
CA TRP A 513 -2.86 5.45 0.88
C TRP A 513 -2.12 6.03 2.07
N GLN A 514 -0.85 5.81 2.10
CA GLN A 514 0.07 6.64 2.86
C GLN A 514 0.12 8.06 2.24
N PRO A 515 0.64 9.07 2.95
CA PRO A 515 0.94 10.37 2.36
C PRO A 515 1.71 10.23 1.04
N TYR A 516 1.48 11.14 0.10
CA TYR A 516 2.03 11.03 -1.24
C TYR A 516 3.54 11.20 -1.24
N HIS A 517 4.27 10.21 -1.74
CA HIS A 517 5.72 10.27 -1.90
C HIS A 517 6.16 10.90 -3.24
N HIS A 518 5.24 11.18 -4.18
CA HIS A 518 5.52 11.84 -5.48
C HIS A 518 6.70 11.24 -6.28
N GLY A 519 6.95 9.94 -6.13
CA GLY A 519 8.07 9.23 -6.77
C GLY A 519 9.41 9.33 -6.02
N ASP A 520 9.43 9.90 -4.83
CA ASP A 520 10.59 9.90 -3.93
C ASP A 520 10.58 8.64 -3.07
N TYR A 521 11.42 7.67 -3.44
CA TYR A 521 11.48 6.39 -2.74
C TYR A 521 12.21 6.47 -1.39
N ASP A 522 13.01 7.51 -1.15
CA ASP A 522 13.69 7.71 0.14
C ASP A 522 12.69 7.96 1.28
N ILE A 523 11.53 8.51 0.97
CA ILE A 523 10.41 8.63 1.93
C ILE A 523 9.99 7.25 2.44
N ILE A 524 9.86 6.27 1.56
CA ILE A 524 9.47 4.90 1.92
C ILE A 524 10.55 4.24 2.79
N LYS A 525 11.83 4.45 2.47
CA LYS A 525 12.95 3.95 3.28
C LYS A 525 12.95 4.53 4.69
N LYS A 526 12.70 5.84 4.81
CA LYS A 526 12.61 6.51 6.12
C LYS A 526 11.46 5.96 6.97
N ARG A 527 10.29 5.72 6.36
CA ARG A 527 9.15 5.11 7.05
C ARG A 527 9.48 3.68 7.54
N ALA A 528 10.14 2.87 6.71
CA ALA A 528 10.58 1.54 7.10
C ALA A 528 11.59 1.59 8.25
N GLN A 529 12.57 2.51 8.18
CA GLN A 529 13.53 2.70 9.25
C GLN A 529 12.86 3.10 10.57
N GLY A 530 11.80 3.93 10.52
CA GLY A 530 10.99 4.25 11.69
C GLY A 530 10.41 3.01 12.37
N LEU A 531 9.91 2.04 11.62
CA LEU A 531 9.37 0.79 12.17
C LEU A 531 10.48 -0.10 12.76
N TYR A 532 11.63 -0.20 12.12
CA TYR A 532 12.78 -0.93 12.69
C TYR A 532 13.26 -0.28 13.99
N ASN A 533 13.29 1.05 14.07
CA ASN A 533 13.66 1.78 15.29
C ASN A 533 12.66 1.48 16.44
N ILE A 534 11.36 1.35 16.14
CA ILE A 534 10.36 0.97 17.14
C ILE A 534 10.62 -0.46 17.62
N ASP A 535 10.81 -1.44 16.71
CA ASP A 535 11.13 -2.82 17.06
C ASP A 535 12.37 -2.90 17.96
N GLU A 536 13.44 -2.20 17.60
CA GLU A 536 14.70 -2.19 18.36
C GLU A 536 14.56 -1.58 19.77
N SER A 537 13.62 -0.62 19.93
CA SER A 537 13.37 0.03 21.23
C SER A 537 12.54 -0.81 22.20
N LYS A 538 11.81 -1.81 21.70
CA LYS A 538 10.93 -2.66 22.52
C LYS A 538 11.71 -3.75 23.26
N LYS A 539 11.28 -4.03 24.50
CA LYS A 539 11.81 -5.13 25.29
C LYS A 539 11.37 -6.50 24.77
N LEU A 540 10.09 -6.61 24.40
CA LEU A 540 9.51 -7.80 23.81
C LEU A 540 9.59 -7.69 22.28
N ARG A 541 10.32 -8.58 21.65
CA ARG A 541 10.57 -8.55 20.21
C ARG A 541 10.09 -9.82 19.48
N LYS A 542 9.41 -10.72 20.18
CA LYS A 542 8.88 -11.98 19.65
C LYS A 542 7.40 -12.09 20.02
N SER A 543 6.56 -12.45 19.06
CA SER A 543 5.09 -12.43 19.21
C SER A 543 4.59 -13.35 20.31
N HIS A 544 5.22 -14.50 20.52
CA HIS A 544 4.85 -15.47 21.56
C HIS A 544 5.23 -15.03 22.99
N GLU A 545 5.96 -13.93 23.14
CA GLU A 545 6.28 -13.32 24.44
C GLU A 545 5.22 -12.28 24.87
N ASN A 546 4.24 -11.93 24.02
CA ASN A 546 3.21 -10.94 24.34
C ASN A 546 2.28 -11.45 25.45
N PRO A 547 2.26 -10.81 26.67
CA PRO A 547 1.47 -11.29 27.80
C PRO A 547 -0.04 -11.31 27.51
N SER A 548 -0.53 -10.32 26.77
CA SER A 548 -1.95 -10.22 26.42
C SER A 548 -2.37 -11.31 25.43
N ILE A 549 -1.49 -11.73 24.53
CA ILE A 549 -1.72 -12.87 23.65
C ILE A 549 -1.75 -14.17 24.46
N ILE A 550 -0.80 -14.37 25.38
CA ILE A 550 -0.76 -15.54 26.25
C ILE A 550 -2.06 -15.64 27.08
N THR A 551 -2.51 -14.53 27.65
CA THR A 551 -3.77 -14.44 28.40
C THR A 551 -4.95 -14.81 27.51
N LEU A 552 -5.02 -14.28 26.29
CA LEU A 552 -6.09 -14.57 25.35
C LEU A 552 -6.19 -16.08 24.99
N TYR A 553 -5.06 -16.75 24.80
CA TYR A 553 -5.08 -18.21 24.59
C TYR A 553 -5.58 -18.96 25.82
N ASN A 554 -5.08 -18.63 27.01
CA ASN A 554 -5.47 -19.29 28.26
C ASN A 554 -6.95 -19.11 28.58
N GLU A 555 -7.56 -17.94 28.29
CA GLU A 555 -8.92 -17.63 28.66
C GLU A 555 -9.96 -17.92 27.55
N PHE A 556 -9.55 -17.94 26.29
CA PHE A 556 -10.50 -17.98 25.18
C PHE A 556 -10.15 -18.91 24.04
N LEU A 557 -8.90 -18.91 23.54
CA LEU A 557 -8.52 -19.60 22.31
C LEU A 557 -7.96 -21.01 22.54
N ASP A 558 -7.60 -21.40 23.77
CA ASP A 558 -6.92 -22.62 24.17
C ASP A 558 -5.45 -22.65 23.72
N LYS A 559 -5.19 -22.94 22.46
CA LYS A 559 -3.84 -23.00 21.86
C LYS A 559 -3.89 -22.62 20.38
N PRO A 560 -2.75 -22.27 19.78
CA PRO A 560 -2.67 -22.03 18.34
C PRO A 560 -3.23 -23.20 17.52
N CYS A 561 -3.96 -22.88 16.45
CA CYS A 561 -4.67 -23.83 15.59
C CYS A 561 -5.69 -24.74 16.33
N SER A 562 -6.20 -24.34 17.50
CA SER A 562 -7.32 -25.02 18.16
C SER A 562 -8.62 -24.86 17.35
N ASN A 563 -9.64 -25.65 17.67
CA ASN A 563 -10.97 -25.50 17.03
C ASN A 563 -11.57 -24.11 17.24
N ILE A 564 -11.32 -23.48 18.40
CA ILE A 564 -11.80 -22.14 18.71
C ILE A 564 -10.99 -21.11 17.92
N ALA A 565 -9.67 -21.25 17.87
CA ALA A 565 -8.81 -20.40 17.05
C ALA A 565 -9.21 -20.50 15.57
N HIS A 566 -9.42 -21.69 15.04
CA HIS A 566 -9.90 -21.86 13.66
C HIS A 566 -11.25 -21.17 13.42
N LYS A 567 -12.18 -21.23 14.36
CA LYS A 567 -13.49 -20.58 14.23
C LYS A 567 -13.38 -19.07 14.05
N TYR A 568 -12.50 -18.40 14.81
CA TYR A 568 -12.45 -16.94 14.86
C TYR A 568 -11.31 -16.32 14.07
N LEU A 569 -10.17 -17.02 13.97
CA LEU A 569 -8.93 -16.45 13.43
C LEU A 569 -8.58 -16.96 12.03
N HIS A 570 -9.23 -18.02 11.56
CA HIS A 570 -8.98 -18.57 10.23
C HIS A 570 -10.13 -18.26 9.27
N THR A 571 -9.84 -18.39 7.99
CA THR A 571 -10.79 -18.15 6.90
C THR A 571 -10.49 -19.09 5.72
N HIS A 572 -11.29 -19.01 4.70
CA HIS A 572 -11.12 -19.74 3.46
C HIS A 572 -11.23 -18.79 2.27
N TYR A 573 -10.73 -19.22 1.12
CA TYR A 573 -10.67 -18.43 -0.09
C TYR A 573 -11.48 -19.07 -1.20
N PHE A 574 -11.92 -18.25 -2.16
CA PHE A 574 -12.84 -18.67 -3.22
C PHE A 574 -12.19 -18.52 -4.59
N ASN A 575 -12.54 -19.42 -5.51
CA ASN A 575 -12.27 -19.20 -6.92
C ASN A 575 -13.08 -17.99 -7.42
N LYS A 576 -12.37 -16.92 -7.81
CA LYS A 576 -12.94 -15.70 -8.39
C LYS A 576 -12.53 -15.51 -9.85
N SER A 577 -11.93 -16.51 -10.47
CA SER A 577 -11.58 -16.49 -11.89
C SER A 577 -12.84 -16.40 -12.75
N LYS A 578 -12.86 -15.44 -13.67
CA LYS A 578 -13.97 -15.29 -14.63
C LYS A 578 -13.98 -16.37 -15.71
N ILE A 579 -12.82 -16.99 -15.99
CA ILE A 579 -12.68 -18.05 -16.99
C ILE A 579 -13.50 -19.26 -16.56
N TYR A 580 -13.41 -19.69 -15.31
CA TYR A 580 -14.16 -20.84 -14.80
C TYR A 580 -15.68 -20.60 -14.68
N LYS A 581 -16.11 -19.35 -14.45
CA LYS A 581 -17.56 -19.02 -14.41
C LYS A 581 -18.26 -19.18 -15.76
N ASN A 582 -17.52 -19.04 -16.86
CA ASN A 582 -18.08 -19.23 -18.21
C ASN A 582 -18.20 -20.72 -18.58
N GLU A 583 -17.34 -21.60 -18.05
CA GLU A 583 -17.43 -23.05 -18.28
C GLU A 583 -18.61 -23.67 -17.52
N GLU A 584 -18.86 -23.27 -16.26
CA GLU A 584 -20.04 -23.73 -15.51
C GLU A 584 -21.35 -23.25 -16.13
N SER A 585 -21.39 -22.07 -16.77
CA SER A 585 -22.59 -21.59 -17.47
C SER A 585 -22.85 -22.29 -18.83
N LEU A 586 -21.82 -22.91 -19.41
CA LEU A 586 -21.94 -23.68 -20.65
C LEU A 586 -22.38 -25.13 -20.40
N THR A 587 -22.10 -25.68 -19.22
CA THR A 587 -22.49 -27.05 -18.85
C THR A 587 -23.91 -27.19 -18.30
N THR A 588 -24.60 -26.09 -17.99
CA THR A 588 -26.00 -26.12 -17.49
C THR A 588 -27.05 -25.91 -18.57
N ASN A 589 -26.67 -25.83 -19.85
CA ASN A 589 -27.59 -25.70 -21.00
C ASN A 589 -27.56 -26.91 -21.94
N GLU A 590 -27.16 -28.13 -21.46
CA GLU A 590 -27.42 -29.41 -22.17
C GLU A 590 -28.49 -30.23 -21.47
#